data_56fb996bb6199671a0ec75636cbf7e6d
#
_entry.id   56fb996bb6199671a0ec75636cbf7e6d
#
_cell.length_a   1.000
_cell.length_b   1.000
_cell.length_c   1.000
_cell.angle_alpha   90.00
_cell.angle_beta   90.00
_cell.angle_gamma   90.00
#
_symmetry.space_group_name_H-M   'P 1'
#
loop_
_entity.id
_entity.type
_entity.pdbx_description
1 polymer ?
#
loop_
_entity_poly.entity_id
_entity_poly.type
_entity_poly.pdbx_seq_one_letter_code
_entity_poly.pdbx_strand_id
1 'polypeptide(L)'
;DSCCVAFAGLRLPSLRPGAIIPDDAPAVYHVGAECDDLWTLYDMMYRYLSADAAGCEAFCHHLLLSLLGRILYLTGTAPHRQSIETEQGALGLRVKEYIDQHYTEPLTLQQIGQALHVSPYYLAHAFKESCGIAPRQYLLRRRIGEAQNLLISTDLPISRIAEMVGYDTQNYFDLQFSKFVGMPPRKYRLSFQVKPEQ
;
A
#
# COMPACT_ATOMS: atom_id res chain seq x y z
N ASP A 1 -3.14 8.94 -6.12
CA ASP A 1 -4.20 7.94 -5.95
C ASP A 1 -3.53 6.62 -5.66
N SER A 2 -3.86 5.99 -4.54
CA SER A 2 -3.33 4.68 -4.17
C SER A 2 -4.48 3.70 -4.05
N CYS A 3 -4.34 2.58 -4.73
CA CYS A 3 -5.26 1.46 -4.63
C CYS A 3 -4.62 0.39 -3.75
N CYS A 4 -5.32 -0.03 -2.69
CA CYS A 4 -4.94 -1.19 -1.91
C CYS A 4 -5.88 -2.33 -2.29
N VAL A 5 -5.33 -3.41 -2.80
CA VAL A 5 -6.09 -4.64 -3.06
C VAL A 5 -5.72 -5.64 -1.97
N ALA A 6 -6.69 -5.99 -1.12
CA ALA A 6 -6.52 -7.03 -0.12
C ALA A 6 -7.10 -8.35 -0.65
N PHE A 7 -6.29 -9.38 -0.69
CA PHE A 7 -6.69 -10.72 -1.08
C PHE A 7 -6.92 -11.57 0.17
N ALA A 8 -8.17 -11.79 0.54
CA ALA A 8 -8.54 -12.74 1.57
C ALA A 8 -9.12 -13.99 0.94
N GLY A 9 -8.54 -15.16 1.23
CA GLY A 9 -9.12 -16.45 0.86
C GLY A 9 -8.92 -16.93 -0.58
N LEU A 10 -8.13 -16.22 -1.40
CA LEU A 10 -7.85 -16.67 -2.77
C LEU A 10 -6.92 -17.88 -2.75
N ARG A 11 -7.46 -19.07 -2.98
CA ARG A 11 -6.66 -20.26 -3.31
C ARG A 11 -6.50 -20.32 -4.82
N LEU A 12 -5.36 -19.90 -5.33
CA LEU A 12 -4.99 -20.09 -6.73
C LEU A 12 -4.39 -21.50 -6.88
N PRO A 13 -5.04 -22.41 -7.62
CA PRO A 13 -4.63 -23.83 -7.66
C PRO A 13 -3.20 -24.06 -8.18
N SER A 14 -2.64 -23.09 -8.89
CA SER A 14 -1.33 -23.19 -9.56
C SER A 14 -0.20 -22.47 -8.82
N LEU A 15 -0.48 -21.77 -7.73
CA LEU A 15 0.52 -21.01 -7.01
C LEU A 15 0.83 -21.69 -5.68
N ARG A 16 2.10 -21.94 -5.42
CA ARG A 16 2.57 -22.35 -4.10
C ARG A 16 2.29 -21.23 -3.12
N PRO A 17 1.94 -21.50 -1.84
CA PRO A 17 1.84 -20.48 -0.82
C PRO A 17 3.11 -19.63 -0.80
N GLY A 18 3.00 -18.31 -0.96
CA GLY A 18 4.14 -17.38 -1.02
C GLY A 18 4.73 -17.11 -2.41
N ALA A 19 4.25 -17.78 -3.49
CA ALA A 19 4.87 -17.68 -4.82
C ALA A 19 4.51 -16.41 -5.62
N ILE A 20 3.50 -15.63 -5.22
CA ILE A 20 3.09 -14.41 -5.94
C ILE A 20 4.01 -13.25 -5.61
N ILE A 21 4.45 -13.17 -4.37
CA ILE A 21 5.36 -12.13 -3.89
C ILE A 21 6.49 -12.85 -3.18
N PRO A 22 7.75 -12.71 -3.62
CA PRO A 22 8.90 -13.25 -2.88
C PRO A 22 8.93 -12.69 -1.45
N ASP A 23 9.37 -13.48 -0.48
CA ASP A 23 9.43 -13.09 0.93
C ASP A 23 10.32 -11.85 1.19
N ASP A 24 11.25 -11.57 0.28
CA ASP A 24 12.14 -10.43 0.25
C ASP A 24 11.63 -9.24 -0.58
N ALA A 25 10.44 -9.38 -1.21
CA ALA A 25 9.89 -8.33 -2.05
C ALA A 25 9.30 -7.20 -1.22
N PRO A 26 9.44 -5.95 -1.66
CA PRO A 26 8.86 -4.81 -0.96
C PRO A 26 7.33 -4.90 -0.93
N ALA A 27 6.72 -4.62 0.22
CA ALA A 27 5.26 -4.63 0.39
C ALA A 27 4.54 -3.54 -0.43
N VAL A 28 5.28 -2.58 -0.98
CA VAL A 28 4.75 -1.48 -1.79
C VAL A 28 5.58 -1.34 -3.06
N TYR A 29 4.92 -1.46 -4.21
CA TYR A 29 5.53 -1.22 -5.51
C TYR A 29 5.05 0.12 -6.08
N HIS A 30 5.99 0.91 -6.61
CA HIS A 30 5.67 2.10 -7.38
C HIS A 30 5.69 1.75 -8.87
N VAL A 31 4.53 1.79 -9.49
CA VAL A 31 4.38 1.47 -10.92
C VAL A 31 4.51 2.69 -11.85
N GLY A 32 4.84 3.87 -11.29
CA GLY A 32 5.08 5.09 -12.06
C GLY A 32 3.86 5.61 -12.81
N ALA A 33 4.08 6.25 -13.96
CA ALA A 33 3.01 6.79 -14.80
C ALA A 33 2.27 5.72 -15.63
N GLU A 34 2.78 4.50 -15.67
CA GLU A 34 2.18 3.39 -16.45
C GLU A 34 1.08 2.64 -15.67
N CYS A 35 0.41 3.29 -14.72
CA CYS A 35 -0.61 2.65 -13.89
C CYS A 35 -2.06 2.85 -14.34
N ASP A 36 -2.29 3.56 -15.44
CA ASP A 36 -3.65 3.85 -15.93
C ASP A 36 -4.44 2.59 -16.27
N ASP A 37 -3.78 1.57 -16.80
CA ASP A 37 -4.37 0.27 -17.08
C ASP A 37 -4.71 -0.51 -15.79
N LEU A 38 -3.87 -0.43 -14.75
CA LEU A 38 -4.17 -1.00 -13.44
C LEU A 38 -5.40 -0.35 -12.81
N TRP A 39 -5.51 0.99 -12.92
CA TRP A 39 -6.68 1.72 -12.47
C TRP A 39 -7.94 1.31 -13.22
N THR A 40 -7.84 1.16 -14.53
CA THR A 40 -8.95 0.74 -15.38
C THR A 40 -9.45 -0.66 -14.98
N LEU A 41 -8.56 -1.61 -14.81
CA LEU A 41 -8.90 -2.97 -14.39
C LEU A 41 -9.53 -2.99 -12.98
N TYR A 42 -8.97 -2.21 -12.05
CA TYR A 42 -9.50 -2.10 -10.70
C TYR A 42 -10.88 -1.46 -10.67
N ASP A 43 -11.09 -0.33 -11.37
CA ASP A 43 -12.36 0.38 -11.43
C ASP A 43 -13.46 -0.48 -12.07
N MET A 44 -13.13 -1.23 -13.12
CA MET A 44 -14.04 -2.20 -13.70
C MET A 44 -14.44 -3.27 -12.66
N MET A 45 -13.47 -3.88 -12.00
CA MET A 45 -13.72 -4.90 -10.98
C MET A 45 -14.58 -4.33 -9.83
N TYR A 46 -14.26 -3.14 -9.34
CA TYR A 46 -15.00 -2.47 -8.27
C TYR A 46 -16.45 -2.19 -8.67
N ARG A 47 -16.70 -1.67 -9.86
CA ARG A 47 -18.06 -1.37 -10.36
C ARG A 47 -18.93 -2.62 -10.47
N TYR A 48 -18.39 -3.72 -11.00
CA TYR A 48 -19.14 -4.96 -11.15
C TYR A 48 -19.43 -5.64 -9.81
N LEU A 49 -18.47 -5.66 -8.87
CA LEU A 49 -18.66 -6.19 -7.53
C LEU A 49 -19.64 -5.33 -6.71
N SER A 50 -19.58 -4.00 -6.86
CA SER A 50 -20.47 -3.09 -6.12
C SER A 50 -21.90 -3.12 -6.64
N ALA A 51 -22.10 -3.49 -7.91
CA ALA A 51 -23.42 -3.59 -8.52
C ALA A 51 -24.14 -4.92 -8.22
N ASP A 52 -23.46 -5.85 -7.51
CA ASP A 52 -23.97 -7.21 -7.21
C ASP A 52 -24.59 -7.90 -8.44
N ALA A 53 -23.96 -7.70 -9.61
CA ALA A 53 -24.46 -8.19 -10.88
C ALA A 53 -24.35 -9.72 -10.93
N ALA A 54 -25.45 -10.39 -11.10
CA ALA A 54 -25.48 -11.85 -11.23
C ALA A 54 -24.53 -12.34 -12.32
N GLY A 55 -23.61 -13.25 -11.98
CA GLY A 55 -22.63 -13.79 -12.92
C GLY A 55 -21.35 -12.96 -13.12
N CYS A 56 -21.15 -11.85 -12.38
CA CYS A 56 -19.94 -11.06 -12.48
C CYS A 56 -18.70 -11.76 -11.89
N GLU A 57 -18.85 -12.82 -11.12
CA GLU A 57 -17.74 -13.51 -10.45
C GLU A 57 -16.66 -13.99 -11.42
N ALA A 58 -17.05 -14.68 -12.50
CA ALA A 58 -16.10 -15.15 -13.50
C ALA A 58 -15.37 -14.00 -14.20
N PHE A 59 -16.08 -12.92 -14.51
CA PHE A 59 -15.51 -11.72 -15.11
C PHE A 59 -14.55 -11.02 -14.16
N CYS A 60 -14.95 -10.80 -12.91
CA CYS A 60 -14.10 -10.22 -11.88
C CYS A 60 -12.86 -11.08 -11.61
N HIS A 61 -12.99 -12.42 -11.66
CA HIS A 61 -11.84 -13.31 -11.55
C HIS A 61 -10.83 -13.09 -12.69
N HIS A 62 -11.27 -12.95 -13.93
CA HIS A 62 -10.37 -12.67 -15.06
C HIS A 62 -9.73 -11.28 -14.96
N LEU A 63 -10.49 -10.27 -14.53
CA LEU A 63 -9.93 -8.93 -14.26
C LEU A 63 -8.86 -8.98 -13.17
N LEU A 64 -9.10 -9.76 -12.11
CA LEU A 64 -8.13 -9.96 -11.04
C LEU A 64 -6.85 -10.63 -11.54
N LEU A 65 -6.96 -11.68 -12.35
CA LEU A 65 -5.79 -12.34 -12.95
C LEU A 65 -5.01 -11.39 -13.88
N SER A 66 -5.73 -10.56 -14.64
CA SER A 66 -5.12 -9.55 -15.52
C SER A 66 -4.39 -8.49 -14.69
N LEU A 67 -5.01 -8.02 -13.60
CA LEU A 67 -4.41 -7.07 -12.67
C LEU A 67 -3.12 -7.63 -12.04
N LEU A 68 -3.17 -8.86 -11.55
CA LEU A 68 -2.00 -9.56 -11.00
C LEU A 68 -0.90 -9.75 -12.04
N GLY A 69 -1.25 -10.20 -13.25
CA GLY A 69 -0.30 -10.36 -14.34
C GLY A 69 0.38 -9.05 -14.71
N ARG A 70 -0.38 -7.94 -14.74
CA ARG A 70 0.18 -6.61 -15.03
C ARG A 70 1.08 -6.12 -13.89
N ILE A 71 0.70 -6.33 -12.64
CA ILE A 71 1.54 -6.02 -11.48
C ILE A 71 2.86 -6.79 -11.56
N LEU A 72 2.82 -8.10 -11.80
CA LEU A 72 4.02 -8.93 -11.94
C LEU A 72 4.91 -8.48 -13.10
N TYR A 73 4.31 -8.10 -14.23
CA TYR A 73 5.04 -7.55 -15.37
C TYR A 73 5.76 -6.25 -15.00
N LEU A 74 5.05 -5.30 -14.39
CA LEU A 74 5.61 -4.00 -13.98
C LEU A 74 6.68 -4.16 -12.89
N THR A 75 6.53 -5.09 -11.96
CA THR A 75 7.51 -5.34 -10.91
C THR A 75 8.72 -6.12 -11.42
N GLY A 76 8.54 -6.99 -12.44
CA GLY A 76 9.61 -7.77 -13.07
C GLY A 76 10.42 -6.99 -14.10
N THR A 77 9.83 -5.98 -14.73
CA THR A 77 10.46 -5.14 -15.75
C THR A 77 10.79 -3.74 -15.26
N ALA A 78 10.54 -3.47 -13.97
CA ALA A 78 10.60 -2.13 -13.43
C ALA A 78 11.91 -1.41 -13.84
N PRO A 79 11.81 -0.18 -14.34
CA PRO A 79 12.95 0.71 -14.56
C PRO A 79 13.67 1.09 -13.25
N HIS A 80 13.34 0.39 -12.17
CA HIS A 80 13.96 0.51 -10.86
C HIS A 80 15.48 0.28 -10.89
N ARG A 81 15.99 -0.48 -11.88
CA ARG A 81 17.44 -0.65 -12.08
C ARG A 81 18.15 0.64 -12.49
N GLN A 82 17.53 1.49 -13.30
CA GLN A 82 18.18 2.73 -13.74
C GLN A 82 18.22 3.82 -12.66
N SER A 83 17.22 3.87 -11.76
CA SER A 83 17.24 4.85 -10.67
C SER A 83 18.15 4.46 -9.51
N ILE A 84 18.50 3.17 -9.37
CA ILE A 84 19.42 2.69 -8.31
C ILE A 84 20.88 3.01 -8.65
N GLU A 85 21.22 3.11 -9.94
CA GLU A 85 22.57 3.44 -10.39
C GLU A 85 22.95 4.91 -10.14
N THR A 86 22.00 5.76 -9.81
CA THR A 86 22.27 7.14 -9.41
C THR A 86 22.38 7.25 -7.89
N GLU A 87 23.27 8.13 -7.40
CA GLU A 87 23.41 8.42 -5.97
C GLU A 87 22.08 8.84 -5.34
N GLN A 88 21.24 9.56 -6.08
CA GLN A 88 19.91 9.98 -5.67
C GLN A 88 18.94 8.78 -5.57
N GLY A 89 18.99 7.84 -6.51
CA GLY A 89 18.18 6.63 -6.47
C GLY A 89 18.54 5.73 -5.29
N ALA A 90 19.82 5.56 -5.02
CA ALA A 90 20.32 4.83 -3.86
C ALA A 90 19.89 5.50 -2.54
N LEU A 91 19.91 6.83 -2.47
CA LEU A 91 19.40 7.58 -1.33
C LEU A 91 17.89 7.40 -1.15
N GLY A 92 17.12 7.49 -2.25
CA GLY A 92 15.67 7.27 -2.22
C GLY A 92 15.29 5.92 -1.62
N LEU A 93 15.99 4.85 -1.99
CA LEU A 93 15.79 3.52 -1.40
C LEU A 93 16.14 3.48 0.08
N ARG A 94 17.25 4.03 0.50
CA ARG A 94 17.62 4.11 1.92
C ARG A 94 16.59 4.87 2.75
N VAL A 95 16.02 5.95 2.23
CA VAL A 95 14.95 6.70 2.87
C VAL A 95 13.69 5.85 2.98
N LYS A 96 13.35 5.11 1.93
CA LYS A 96 12.20 4.20 1.91
C LYS A 96 12.34 3.11 2.98
N GLU A 97 13.46 2.42 3.00
CA GLU A 97 13.78 1.38 3.99
C GLU A 97 13.71 1.92 5.42
N TYR A 98 14.25 3.11 5.64
CA TYR A 98 14.20 3.76 6.95
C TYR A 98 12.74 4.05 7.38
N ILE A 99 11.91 4.57 6.49
CA ILE A 99 10.49 4.79 6.77
C ILE A 99 9.79 3.47 7.05
N ASP A 100 10.05 2.41 6.27
CA ASP A 100 9.42 1.10 6.43
C ASP A 100 9.78 0.43 7.76
N GLN A 101 10.96 0.71 8.30
CA GLN A 101 11.39 0.21 9.61
C GLN A 101 10.86 1.02 10.79
N HIS A 102 10.62 2.33 10.60
CA HIS A 102 10.29 3.27 11.68
C HIS A 102 8.91 3.94 11.54
N TYR A 103 8.02 3.43 10.66
CA TYR A 103 6.73 4.08 10.39
C TYR A 103 5.81 4.21 11.60
N THR A 104 5.99 3.36 12.61
CA THR A 104 5.19 3.40 13.85
C THR A 104 5.64 4.51 14.82
N GLU A 105 6.81 5.09 14.59
CA GLU A 105 7.38 6.13 15.45
C GLU A 105 7.02 7.54 14.96
N PRO A 106 7.08 8.56 15.83
CA PRO A 106 7.02 9.95 15.39
C PRO A 106 8.19 10.24 14.42
N LEU A 107 7.90 10.34 13.13
CA LEU A 107 8.92 10.44 12.11
C LEU A 107 8.82 11.76 11.35
N THR A 108 9.90 12.56 11.41
CA THR A 108 10.04 13.82 10.69
C THR A 108 11.17 13.74 9.65
N LEU A 109 11.13 14.59 8.63
CA LEU A 109 12.20 14.68 7.65
C LEU A 109 13.56 15.03 8.28
N GLN A 110 13.55 15.77 9.37
CA GLN A 110 14.77 16.11 10.10
C GLN A 110 15.40 14.87 10.75
N GLN A 111 14.59 14.03 11.40
CA GLN A 111 15.05 12.79 12.02
C GLN A 111 15.60 11.81 10.97
N ILE A 112 14.90 11.66 9.84
CA ILE A 112 15.40 10.83 8.73
C ILE A 112 16.72 11.40 8.18
N GLY A 113 16.79 12.71 7.98
CA GLY A 113 17.99 13.38 7.48
C GLY A 113 19.18 13.21 8.42
N GLN A 114 18.96 13.33 9.74
CA GLN A 114 19.98 13.08 10.76
C GLN A 114 20.47 11.63 10.74
N ALA A 115 19.55 10.67 10.69
CA ALA A 115 19.89 9.25 10.67
C ALA A 115 20.68 8.84 9.40
N LEU A 116 20.36 9.44 8.27
CA LEU A 116 21.01 9.13 6.99
C LEU A 116 22.16 10.09 6.63
N HIS A 117 22.47 11.05 7.51
CA HIS A 117 23.53 12.08 7.31
C HIS A 117 23.33 12.93 6.05
N VAL A 118 22.08 13.29 5.75
CA VAL A 118 21.72 14.12 4.59
C VAL A 118 20.81 15.28 5.00
N SER A 119 20.84 16.37 4.24
CA SER A 119 19.92 17.48 4.52
C SER A 119 18.46 17.07 4.23
N PRO A 120 17.49 17.52 5.04
CA PRO A 120 16.07 17.20 4.84
C PRO A 120 15.55 17.62 3.46
N TYR A 121 16.07 18.72 2.91
CA TYR A 121 15.71 19.21 1.59
C TYR A 121 16.17 18.24 0.48
N TYR A 122 17.45 17.86 0.52
CA TYR A 122 18.02 16.94 -0.48
C TYR A 122 17.35 15.56 -0.41
N LEU A 123 17.14 15.06 0.81
CA LEU A 123 16.42 13.82 1.06
C LEU A 123 15.00 13.83 0.44
N ALA A 124 14.22 14.90 0.69
CA ALA A 124 12.86 15.01 0.18
C ALA A 124 12.82 15.06 -1.36
N HIS A 125 13.80 15.75 -1.97
CA HIS A 125 13.94 15.84 -3.42
C HIS A 125 14.31 14.49 -4.03
N ALA A 126 15.39 13.86 -3.55
CA ALA A 126 15.86 12.57 -4.03
C ALA A 126 14.79 11.47 -3.87
N PHE A 127 14.09 11.46 -2.74
CA PHE A 127 13.00 10.51 -2.53
C PHE A 127 11.82 10.73 -3.48
N LYS A 128 11.42 12.00 -3.70
CA LYS A 128 10.34 12.32 -4.63
C LYS A 128 10.70 11.96 -6.07
N GLU A 129 11.94 12.16 -6.45
CA GLU A 129 12.44 11.82 -7.79
C GLU A 129 12.48 10.30 -8.01
N SER A 130 12.93 9.53 -7.01
CA SER A 130 13.02 8.07 -7.10
C SER A 130 11.69 7.35 -6.86
N CYS A 131 10.83 7.87 -5.98
CA CYS A 131 9.59 7.22 -5.56
C CYS A 131 8.31 7.89 -6.10
N GLY A 132 8.43 9.00 -6.83
CA GLY A 132 7.30 9.74 -7.41
C GLY A 132 6.44 10.53 -6.42
N ILE A 133 6.59 10.30 -5.11
CA ILE A 133 5.81 10.95 -4.04
C ILE A 133 6.70 11.48 -2.92
N ALA A 134 6.17 12.45 -2.16
CA ALA A 134 6.92 12.99 -1.02
C ALA A 134 7.05 11.95 0.13
N PRO A 135 8.15 11.96 0.92
CA PRO A 135 8.35 11.03 2.04
C PRO A 135 7.18 11.01 3.04
N ARG A 136 6.60 12.18 3.33
CA ARG A 136 5.43 12.27 4.23
C ARG A 136 4.19 11.57 3.66
N GLN A 137 3.98 11.63 2.36
CA GLN A 137 2.88 10.91 1.71
C GLN A 137 3.14 9.40 1.72
N TYR A 138 4.39 8.99 1.54
CA TYR A 138 4.79 7.60 1.65
C TYR A 138 4.54 7.05 3.05
N LEU A 139 4.98 7.77 4.10
CA LEU A 139 4.73 7.40 5.49
C LEU A 139 3.23 7.26 5.79
N LEU A 140 2.41 8.21 5.32
CA LEU A 140 0.95 8.14 5.46
C LEU A 140 0.40 6.86 4.80
N ARG A 141 0.79 6.58 3.56
CA ARG A 141 0.35 5.38 2.82
C ARG A 141 0.75 4.10 3.56
N ARG A 142 1.97 4.03 4.07
CA ARG A 142 2.48 2.87 4.81
C ARG A 142 1.66 2.61 6.07
N ARG A 143 1.38 3.67 6.85
CA ARG A 143 0.55 3.59 8.06
C ARG A 143 -0.89 3.17 7.77
N ILE A 144 -1.51 3.80 6.77
CA ILE A 144 -2.90 3.48 6.40
C ILE A 144 -3.01 2.07 5.83
N GLY A 145 -2.07 1.63 5.00
CA GLY A 145 -2.05 0.25 4.48
C GLY A 145 -1.97 -0.78 5.60
N GLU A 146 -1.11 -0.57 6.60
CA GLU A 146 -1.04 -1.46 7.76
C GLU A 146 -2.31 -1.43 8.59
N ALA A 147 -2.91 -0.22 8.79
CA ALA A 147 -4.18 -0.10 9.49
C ALA A 147 -5.31 -0.86 8.76
N GLN A 148 -5.36 -0.83 7.44
CA GLN A 148 -6.33 -1.59 6.65
C GLN A 148 -6.17 -3.10 6.88
N ASN A 149 -4.94 -3.60 6.88
CA ASN A 149 -4.65 -5.00 7.18
C ASN A 149 -5.14 -5.39 8.57
N LEU A 150 -4.79 -4.60 9.60
CA LEU A 150 -5.21 -4.86 10.98
C LEU A 150 -6.73 -4.76 11.17
N LEU A 151 -7.39 -3.85 10.47
CA LEU A 151 -8.86 -3.72 10.51
C LEU A 151 -9.57 -4.94 9.96
N ILE A 152 -9.03 -5.60 8.93
CA ILE A 152 -9.62 -6.78 8.30
C ILE A 152 -9.26 -8.06 9.06
N SER A 153 -8.00 -8.17 9.49
CA SER A 153 -7.44 -9.41 10.03
C SER A 153 -7.61 -9.58 11.54
N THR A 154 -8.02 -8.53 12.25
CA THR A 154 -8.11 -8.54 13.72
C THR A 154 -9.38 -7.88 14.25
N ASP A 155 -9.78 -8.23 15.48
CA ASP A 155 -10.86 -7.57 16.22
C ASP A 155 -10.35 -6.48 17.18
N LEU A 156 -9.10 -6.04 17.02
CA LEU A 156 -8.51 -5.01 17.88
C LEU A 156 -9.34 -3.73 17.87
N PRO A 157 -9.46 -3.02 19.01
CA PRO A 157 -10.06 -1.70 19.05
C PRO A 157 -9.39 -0.74 18.05
N ILE A 158 -10.16 0.13 17.42
CA ILE A 158 -9.62 1.11 16.45
C ILE A 158 -8.57 2.01 17.09
N SER A 159 -8.77 2.37 18.35
CA SER A 159 -7.77 3.13 19.12
C SER A 159 -6.43 2.40 19.23
N ARG A 160 -6.47 1.09 19.44
CA ARG A 160 -5.26 0.27 19.51
C ARG A 160 -4.57 0.17 18.15
N ILE A 161 -5.35 -0.01 17.09
CA ILE A 161 -4.80 0.01 15.72
C ILE A 161 -4.14 1.35 15.41
N ALA A 162 -4.79 2.47 15.76
CA ALA A 162 -4.23 3.80 15.57
C ALA A 162 -2.85 3.95 16.24
N GLU A 163 -2.74 3.51 17.49
CA GLU A 163 -1.48 3.50 18.24
C GLU A 163 -0.42 2.62 17.57
N MET A 164 -0.78 1.39 17.19
CA MET A 164 0.14 0.44 16.57
C MET A 164 0.71 0.94 15.24
N VAL A 165 -0.05 1.72 14.49
CA VAL A 165 0.42 2.27 13.21
C VAL A 165 1.02 3.69 13.35
N GLY A 166 1.27 4.14 14.58
CA GLY A 166 2.04 5.36 14.86
C GLY A 166 1.22 6.65 14.90
N TYR A 167 -0.06 6.61 15.30
CA TYR A 167 -0.86 7.79 15.57
C TYR A 167 -1.04 8.00 17.07
N ASP A 168 -0.80 9.22 17.55
CA ASP A 168 -0.92 9.59 18.96
C ASP A 168 -2.38 9.61 19.44
N THR A 169 -3.33 9.86 18.54
CA THR A 169 -4.75 9.92 18.88
C THR A 169 -5.61 9.24 17.82
N GLN A 170 -6.65 8.54 18.29
CA GLN A 170 -7.62 7.91 17.40
C GLN A 170 -8.34 8.94 16.52
N ASN A 171 -8.69 10.11 17.04
CA ASN A 171 -9.39 11.14 16.27
C ASN A 171 -8.58 11.61 15.06
N TYR A 172 -7.28 11.79 15.22
CA TYR A 172 -6.41 12.17 14.10
C TYR A 172 -6.23 11.03 13.12
N PHE A 173 -6.11 9.79 13.60
CA PHE A 173 -6.11 8.60 12.77
C PHE A 173 -7.41 8.50 11.94
N ASP A 174 -8.59 8.59 12.56
CA ASP A 174 -9.88 8.50 11.90
C ASP A 174 -10.03 9.54 10.78
N LEU A 175 -9.56 10.77 11.02
CA LEU A 175 -9.54 11.83 10.03
C LEU A 175 -8.64 11.49 8.84
N GLN A 176 -7.40 11.07 9.11
CA GLN A 176 -6.43 10.74 8.05
C GLN A 176 -6.86 9.51 7.26
N PHE A 177 -7.34 8.46 7.95
CA PHE A 177 -7.86 7.26 7.33
C PHE A 177 -9.05 7.56 6.43
N SER A 178 -10.05 8.30 6.93
CA SER A 178 -11.25 8.66 6.16
C SER A 178 -10.91 9.51 4.94
N LYS A 179 -9.96 10.45 5.08
CA LYS A 179 -9.50 11.28 3.97
C LYS A 179 -8.79 10.45 2.89
N PHE A 180 -8.05 9.44 3.29
CA PHE A 180 -7.24 8.63 2.38
C PHE A 180 -8.06 7.51 1.71
N VAL A 181 -8.89 6.81 2.51
CA VAL A 181 -9.65 5.62 2.08
C VAL A 181 -11.06 5.97 1.57
N GLY A 182 -11.56 7.18 1.88
CA GLY A 182 -12.91 7.62 1.51
C GLY A 182 -14.01 7.18 2.48
N MET A 183 -13.68 6.41 3.53
CA MET A 183 -14.64 6.01 4.56
C MET A 183 -13.97 5.82 5.93
N PRO A 184 -14.74 5.96 7.04
CA PRO A 184 -14.22 5.77 8.39
C PRO A 184 -13.71 4.35 8.65
N PRO A 185 -12.70 4.16 9.55
CA PRO A 185 -12.14 2.84 9.87
C PRO A 185 -13.17 1.81 10.31
N ARG A 186 -14.16 2.23 11.11
CA ARG A 186 -15.24 1.34 11.56
C ARG A 186 -16.09 0.83 10.40
N LYS A 187 -16.43 1.70 9.46
CA LYS A 187 -17.19 1.31 8.26
C LYS A 187 -16.35 0.40 7.38
N TYR A 188 -15.06 0.71 7.22
CA TYR A 188 -14.12 -0.12 6.48
C TYR A 188 -14.07 -1.55 7.04
N ARG A 189 -13.89 -1.70 8.36
CA ARG A 189 -13.92 -3.01 9.03
C ARG A 189 -15.20 -3.78 8.71
N LEU A 190 -16.36 -3.16 8.89
CA LEU A 190 -17.67 -3.82 8.67
C LEU A 190 -17.87 -4.24 7.20
N SER A 191 -17.29 -3.52 6.26
CA SER A 191 -17.42 -3.81 4.82
C SER A 191 -16.52 -4.94 4.34
N PHE A 192 -15.35 -5.12 4.97
CA PHE A 192 -14.32 -6.03 4.47
C PHE A 192 -13.95 -7.16 5.44
N GLN A 193 -14.35 -7.09 6.70
CA GLN A 193 -14.15 -8.20 7.62
C GLN A 193 -15.14 -9.33 7.28
N VAL A 194 -14.62 -10.43 6.78
CA VAL A 194 -15.42 -11.64 6.54
C VAL A 194 -15.84 -12.20 7.89
N LYS A 195 -17.13 -12.11 8.23
CA LYS A 195 -17.66 -12.84 9.39
C LYS A 195 -17.55 -14.33 9.08
N PRO A 196 -16.94 -15.15 9.98
CA PRO A 196 -17.03 -16.58 9.84
C PRO A 196 -18.52 -16.94 9.90
N GLU A 197 -19.02 -17.64 8.88
CA GLU A 197 -20.37 -18.23 8.94
C GLU A 197 -20.45 -19.13 10.17
N GLN A 198 -21.45 -18.86 11.02
CA GLN A 198 -21.79 -19.67 12.19
C GLN A 198 -22.52 -20.93 11.76
#